data_11713df784e5df9471ee679d7fbafb06
#
_entry.id   11713df784e5df9471ee679d7fbafb06
#
_cell.length_a   1.000
_cell.length_b   1.000
_cell.length_c   1.000
_cell.angle_alpha   90.00
_cell.angle_beta   90.00
_cell.angle_gamma   90.00
#
_symmetry.space_group_name_H-M   'P 1'
#
loop_
_entity.id
_entity.type
_entity.pdbx_description
1 polymer ?
#
loop_
_entity_poly.entity_id
_entity_poly.type
_entity_poly.pdbx_seq_one_letter_code
_entity_poly.pdbx_strand_id
1 'polypeptide(L)'
;MARTPLAGTLQQIAAQASMDAGTAPRPTRRQLLAGGAGIAAAAATARFAPLARAADAPRIVVVGAGLAGLSCAYRLKQAGFTAQVHEASDRIGGRCWSDTTSFANGQVVEHGGELIDQGHAAIRQLASELGLKLDNLLAAERNGTEPFYYFDGEPYSEAEAVNDIKAIWQQLHADASAASYPTLYNLSTERGRELDNMSIADWIAAYVPGGRASKLGQLLDVAYNIEYGAEATEQSSLNMIYLLAYRGMGNLRIFGASNEKYHVVGGNDQITARMASALSGQITRNSELVAIRRSGDGSWALSFRQGNTTRTITADRAVVAIPFSILRSSVDISRAGFSPRKLTSIRDMGMGTNSKLHVQFTSRHWESLGCNGDTFADTGYQNTWDVTRAQRGASGILVDYTGGKIGASFGGGTPSSRATKFLGQLEPVLPGISARWNGLATIDYWTGYPWTKGSYSYWKVGQYQAFAGVEREIEGGSCHFAGEHTSVDFQGYLNGAVETGERAAGEITAALK
;
A
#
# COMPACT_ATOMS: atom_id res chain seq x y z
N MET A 1 7.03 -4.99 -7.50
CA MET A 1 6.44 -3.89 -8.24
C MET A 1 6.43 -2.66 -7.42
N ALA A 2 6.76 -1.59 -8.08
CA ALA A 2 6.82 -0.32 -7.41
C ALA A 2 5.50 0.04 -6.78
N ARG A 3 5.55 0.60 -5.62
CA ARG A 3 4.43 1.21 -4.93
C ARG A 3 3.98 2.50 -5.57
N THR A 4 4.52 2.80 -6.73
CA THR A 4 4.34 4.10 -7.35
C THR A 4 3.32 4.07 -8.46
N PRO A 5 2.68 5.21 -8.70
CA PRO A 5 2.05 5.55 -9.96
C PRO A 5 3.00 5.50 -11.17
N LEU A 6 4.26 5.07 -10.99
CA LEU A 6 5.24 5.00 -12.06
C LEU A 6 4.72 4.19 -13.26
N ALA A 7 4.05 3.07 -13.00
CA ALA A 7 3.42 2.30 -14.07
C ALA A 7 2.28 3.05 -14.74
N GLY A 8 1.42 3.68 -13.96
CA GLY A 8 0.34 4.53 -14.50
C GLY A 8 0.90 5.73 -15.26
N THR A 9 1.95 6.33 -14.74
CA THR A 9 2.61 7.48 -15.39
C THR A 9 3.41 7.05 -16.62
N LEU A 10 4.10 5.91 -16.60
CA LEU A 10 4.78 5.37 -17.77
C LEU A 10 3.79 4.94 -18.86
N GLN A 11 2.64 4.38 -18.48
CA GLN A 11 1.56 4.09 -19.43
C GLN A 11 0.95 5.38 -19.99
N GLN A 12 0.77 6.43 -19.16
CA GLN A 12 0.31 7.73 -19.63
C GLN A 12 1.35 8.44 -20.49
N ILE A 13 2.63 8.37 -20.14
CA ILE A 13 3.74 8.92 -20.94
C ILE A 13 3.88 8.16 -22.24
N ALA A 14 3.77 6.83 -22.24
CA ALA A 14 3.80 6.01 -23.44
C ALA A 14 2.58 6.27 -24.34
N ALA A 15 1.39 6.44 -23.74
CA ALA A 15 0.18 6.83 -24.46
C ALA A 15 0.29 8.24 -25.02
N GLN A 16 0.82 9.20 -24.26
CA GLN A 16 1.06 10.57 -24.73
C GLN A 16 2.14 10.60 -25.82
N ALA A 17 3.24 9.90 -25.64
CA ALA A 17 4.29 9.78 -26.66
C ALA A 17 3.79 9.11 -27.94
N SER A 18 2.89 8.13 -27.85
CA SER A 18 2.28 7.51 -29.02
C SER A 18 1.27 8.44 -29.72
N MET A 19 0.57 9.31 -28.98
CA MET A 19 -0.28 10.37 -29.53
C MET A 19 0.55 11.45 -30.21
N ASP A 20 1.65 11.87 -29.59
CA ASP A 20 2.56 12.89 -30.10
C ASP A 20 3.34 12.38 -31.34
N ALA A 21 3.62 11.08 -31.39
CA ALA A 21 4.24 10.42 -32.55
C ALA A 21 3.27 10.13 -33.71
N GLY A 22 1.97 10.45 -33.56
CA GLY A 22 0.96 10.25 -34.60
C GLY A 22 0.66 8.79 -34.96
N THR A 23 1.06 7.84 -34.12
CA THR A 23 0.93 6.39 -34.37
C THR A 23 -0.37 5.78 -33.85
N ALA A 24 -1.18 6.50 -33.07
CA ALA A 24 -2.50 6.04 -32.64
C ALA A 24 -3.59 6.60 -33.58
N PRO A 25 -4.46 5.76 -34.16
CA PRO A 25 -5.59 6.25 -34.93
C PRO A 25 -6.55 7.03 -34.00
N ARG A 26 -6.78 8.29 -34.30
CA ARG A 26 -7.76 9.10 -33.59
C ARG A 26 -9.16 8.53 -33.86
N PRO A 27 -9.99 8.24 -32.81
CA PRO A 27 -11.35 7.82 -33.03
C PRO A 27 -12.10 8.93 -33.78
N THR A 28 -12.68 8.61 -34.93
CA THR A 28 -13.46 9.56 -35.70
C THR A 28 -14.77 9.88 -34.98
N ARG A 29 -15.31 11.09 -35.20
CA ARG A 29 -16.60 11.55 -34.63
C ARG A 29 -17.75 10.56 -34.88
N ARG A 30 -17.64 9.73 -35.91
CA ARG A 30 -18.59 8.68 -36.28
C ARG A 30 -18.52 7.46 -35.39
N GLN A 31 -17.36 7.16 -34.80
CA GLN A 31 -17.18 6.04 -33.84
C GLN A 31 -17.66 6.39 -32.44
N LEU A 32 -17.64 7.69 -32.08
CA LEU A 32 -18.23 8.19 -30.82
C LEU A 32 -19.76 8.23 -30.86
N LEU A 33 -20.38 8.36 -32.05
CA LEU A 33 -21.83 8.39 -32.21
C LEU A 33 -22.46 7.00 -32.41
N ALA A 34 -21.67 5.98 -32.73
CA ALA A 34 -22.15 4.61 -32.87
C ALA A 34 -22.33 3.88 -31.52
N GLY A 35 -21.78 4.41 -30.43
CA GLY A 35 -21.96 3.88 -29.07
C GLY A 35 -23.24 4.38 -28.34
N GLY A 36 -23.95 5.34 -28.92
CA GLY A 36 -25.08 6.02 -28.27
C GLY A 36 -26.51 5.62 -28.75
N ALA A 37 -26.62 4.72 -29.72
CA ALA A 37 -27.92 4.46 -30.38
C ALA A 37 -28.49 3.05 -30.17
N GLY A 38 -28.21 2.42 -29.04
CA GLY A 38 -28.61 1.05 -28.72
C GLY A 38 -29.63 0.87 -27.59
N ILE A 39 -30.25 1.94 -27.07
CA ILE A 39 -31.23 1.84 -25.98
C ILE A 39 -32.52 2.59 -26.38
N ALA A 40 -33.26 2.04 -27.30
CA ALA A 40 -34.70 2.36 -27.47
C ALA A 40 -35.32 1.42 -28.52
N ALA A 41 -35.60 0.17 -28.22
CA ALA A 41 -36.66 -0.65 -28.83
C ALA A 41 -36.63 -2.10 -28.24
N ALA A 42 -37.17 -2.28 -27.05
CA ALA A 42 -37.67 -3.59 -26.61
C ALA A 42 -38.69 -3.43 -25.47
N ALA A 43 -39.80 -2.77 -25.78
CA ALA A 43 -41.00 -2.87 -24.96
C ALA A 43 -42.11 -3.36 -25.87
N ALA A 44 -42.38 -4.63 -25.84
CA ALA A 44 -43.64 -5.31 -26.12
C ALA A 44 -43.43 -6.71 -26.69
N THR A 45 -43.29 -7.71 -25.79
CA THR A 45 -43.90 -9.03 -25.94
C THR A 45 -43.69 -9.81 -24.65
N ALA A 46 -44.49 -9.55 -23.64
CA ALA A 46 -44.59 -10.42 -22.47
C ALA A 46 -45.34 -11.70 -22.91
N ARG A 47 -44.59 -12.71 -23.30
CA ARG A 47 -45.07 -14.10 -23.30
C ARG A 47 -44.65 -14.72 -21.96
N PHE A 48 -45.66 -15.26 -21.26
CA PHE A 48 -45.49 -16.05 -20.05
C PHE A 48 -44.42 -17.11 -20.26
N ALA A 49 -43.22 -16.82 -19.78
CA ALA A 49 -42.24 -17.89 -19.53
C ALA A 49 -42.65 -18.55 -18.22
N PRO A 50 -42.52 -19.91 -18.10
CA PRO A 50 -42.75 -20.58 -16.84
C PRO A 50 -41.82 -19.97 -15.80
N LEU A 51 -42.35 -19.73 -14.58
CA LEU A 51 -41.59 -19.30 -13.42
C LEU A 51 -40.34 -20.18 -13.30
N ALA A 52 -39.22 -19.67 -13.83
CA ALA A 52 -37.92 -20.25 -13.50
C ALA A 52 -37.83 -20.16 -11.99
N ARG A 53 -37.65 -21.30 -11.34
CA ARG A 53 -37.36 -21.40 -9.91
C ARG A 53 -36.29 -20.36 -9.66
N ALA A 54 -36.56 -19.37 -8.80
CA ALA A 54 -35.59 -18.35 -8.46
C ALA A 54 -34.30 -19.08 -8.06
N ALA A 55 -33.26 -18.96 -8.86
CA ALA A 55 -31.96 -19.50 -8.49
C ALA A 55 -31.60 -18.90 -7.14
N ASP A 56 -31.30 -19.72 -6.16
CA ASP A 56 -30.90 -19.24 -4.85
C ASP A 56 -29.81 -18.18 -5.04
N ALA A 57 -29.97 -17.03 -4.39
CA ALA A 57 -29.00 -15.94 -4.50
C ALA A 57 -27.58 -16.46 -4.16
N PRO A 58 -26.57 -16.12 -4.96
CA PRO A 58 -25.22 -16.64 -4.77
C PRO A 58 -24.68 -16.29 -3.37
N ARG A 59 -24.13 -17.29 -2.69
CA ARG A 59 -23.52 -17.12 -1.38
C ARG A 59 -22.12 -16.53 -1.55
N ILE A 60 -21.97 -15.25 -1.31
CA ILE A 60 -20.70 -14.54 -1.42
C ILE A 60 -20.16 -14.29 -0.01
N VAL A 61 -18.94 -14.74 0.28
CA VAL A 61 -18.27 -14.54 1.55
C VAL A 61 -16.95 -13.79 1.34
N VAL A 62 -16.80 -12.69 2.05
CA VAL A 62 -15.58 -11.85 2.07
C VAL A 62 -14.88 -12.03 3.42
N VAL A 63 -13.62 -12.42 3.39
CA VAL A 63 -12.78 -12.62 4.57
C VAL A 63 -11.88 -11.40 4.75
N GLY A 64 -12.08 -10.69 5.87
CA GLY A 64 -11.41 -9.45 6.24
C GLY A 64 -12.25 -8.21 5.94
N ALA A 65 -12.49 -7.38 6.97
CA ALA A 65 -13.13 -6.06 6.86
C ALA A 65 -12.09 -4.92 6.86
N GLY A 66 -10.93 -5.15 6.27
CA GLY A 66 -9.99 -4.12 5.88
C GLY A 66 -10.49 -3.35 4.65
N LEU A 67 -9.70 -2.36 4.23
CA LEU A 67 -10.07 -1.48 3.11
C LEU A 67 -10.42 -2.26 1.82
N ALA A 68 -9.68 -3.33 1.49
CA ALA A 68 -9.93 -4.15 0.31
C ALA A 68 -11.25 -4.95 0.41
N GLY A 69 -11.47 -5.64 1.53
CA GLY A 69 -12.69 -6.44 1.70
C GLY A 69 -13.95 -5.59 1.77
N LEU A 70 -13.87 -4.43 2.45
CA LEU A 70 -14.98 -3.46 2.49
C LEU A 70 -15.24 -2.85 1.12
N SER A 71 -14.20 -2.50 0.33
CA SER A 71 -14.37 -2.01 -1.05
C SER A 71 -15.04 -3.06 -1.93
N CYS A 72 -14.63 -4.33 -1.82
CA CYS A 72 -15.24 -5.42 -2.55
C CYS A 72 -16.74 -5.57 -2.20
N ALA A 73 -17.06 -5.68 -0.91
CA ALA A 73 -18.45 -5.84 -0.47
C ALA A 73 -19.33 -4.62 -0.83
N TYR A 74 -18.76 -3.40 -0.75
CA TYR A 74 -19.44 -2.17 -1.13
C TYR A 74 -19.77 -2.12 -2.61
N ARG A 75 -18.84 -2.48 -3.50
CA ARG A 75 -19.08 -2.55 -4.95
C ARG A 75 -20.04 -3.69 -5.31
N LEU A 76 -19.96 -4.84 -4.65
CA LEU A 76 -20.94 -5.92 -4.82
C LEU A 76 -22.36 -5.46 -4.47
N LYS A 77 -22.53 -4.72 -3.35
CA LYS A 77 -23.81 -4.16 -2.96
C LYS A 77 -24.35 -3.18 -4.02
N GLN A 78 -23.49 -2.31 -4.55
CA GLN A 78 -23.88 -1.40 -5.64
C GLN A 78 -24.31 -2.15 -6.92
N ALA A 79 -23.72 -3.34 -7.16
CA ALA A 79 -24.08 -4.23 -8.27
C ALA A 79 -25.35 -5.09 -8.00
N GLY A 80 -25.98 -4.97 -6.83
CA GLY A 80 -27.18 -5.69 -6.43
C GLY A 80 -26.95 -7.03 -5.73
N PHE A 81 -25.69 -7.34 -5.34
CA PHE A 81 -25.34 -8.56 -4.61
C PHE A 81 -25.16 -8.29 -3.12
N THR A 82 -25.45 -9.29 -2.30
CA THR A 82 -25.18 -9.26 -0.86
C THR A 82 -24.01 -10.18 -0.53
N ALA A 83 -23.01 -9.67 0.18
CA ALA A 83 -21.87 -10.43 0.67
C ALA A 83 -21.87 -10.50 2.19
N GLN A 84 -21.50 -11.65 2.77
CA GLN A 84 -21.20 -11.78 4.19
C GLN A 84 -19.73 -11.46 4.41
N VAL A 85 -19.44 -10.47 5.25
CA VAL A 85 -18.08 -10.04 5.57
C VAL A 85 -17.70 -10.54 6.95
N HIS A 86 -16.60 -11.27 7.08
CA HIS A 86 -16.09 -11.78 8.36
C HIS A 86 -14.74 -11.13 8.69
N GLU A 87 -14.66 -10.49 9.87
CA GLU A 87 -13.48 -9.81 10.39
C GLU A 87 -13.01 -10.49 11.68
N ALA A 88 -11.72 -10.77 11.74
CA ALA A 88 -11.12 -11.46 12.88
C ALA A 88 -11.07 -10.59 14.14
N SER A 89 -10.81 -9.30 13.98
CA SER A 89 -10.72 -8.37 15.11
C SER A 89 -12.07 -7.82 15.57
N ASP A 90 -12.07 -7.09 16.66
CA ASP A 90 -13.21 -6.34 17.20
C ASP A 90 -13.47 -5.02 16.47
N ARG A 91 -12.55 -4.59 15.59
CA ARG A 91 -12.65 -3.38 14.79
C ARG A 91 -12.58 -3.68 13.28
N ILE A 92 -13.05 -2.77 12.47
CA ILE A 92 -12.90 -2.78 11.02
C ILE A 92 -11.70 -1.93 10.58
N GLY A 93 -11.41 -1.89 9.28
CA GLY A 93 -10.42 -1.00 8.68
C GLY A 93 -9.04 -1.63 8.47
N GLY A 94 -8.69 -2.66 9.24
CA GLY A 94 -7.38 -3.31 9.12
C GLY A 94 -6.23 -2.33 9.35
N ARG A 95 -5.38 -2.11 8.33
CA ARG A 95 -4.25 -1.16 8.35
C ARG A 95 -4.62 0.28 7.99
N CYS A 96 -5.88 0.59 7.73
CA CYS A 96 -6.44 1.93 7.63
C CYS A 96 -7.11 2.24 8.97
N TRP A 97 -6.40 2.96 9.83
CA TRP A 97 -6.79 3.19 11.23
C TRP A 97 -6.17 4.47 11.75
N SER A 98 -7.01 5.40 12.19
CA SER A 98 -6.63 6.73 12.65
C SER A 98 -6.67 6.82 14.17
N ASP A 99 -5.76 7.58 14.77
CA ASP A 99 -5.78 7.97 16.18
C ASP A 99 -6.17 9.45 16.29
N THR A 100 -7.32 9.70 16.90
CA THR A 100 -7.89 11.03 17.08
C THR A 100 -7.89 11.47 18.54
N THR A 101 -7.28 10.70 19.43
CA THR A 101 -7.45 10.86 20.89
C THR A 101 -6.15 10.94 21.68
N SER A 102 -5.06 10.37 21.21
CA SER A 102 -3.81 10.27 21.99
C SER A 102 -3.02 11.57 22.09
N PHE A 103 -3.27 12.53 21.20
CA PHE A 103 -2.49 13.76 21.12
C PHE A 103 -3.28 14.99 21.52
N ALA A 104 -2.56 16.00 22.04
CA ALA A 104 -3.14 17.27 22.44
C ALA A 104 -3.61 18.08 21.20
N ASN A 105 -4.49 19.07 21.46
CA ASN A 105 -5.00 20.03 20.48
C ASN A 105 -5.83 19.41 19.35
N GLY A 106 -6.36 18.20 19.56
CA GLY A 106 -7.19 17.50 18.57
C GLY A 106 -6.42 17.09 17.30
N GLN A 107 -5.11 16.94 17.40
CA GLN A 107 -4.29 16.47 16.27
C GLN A 107 -4.50 14.98 16.04
N VAL A 108 -4.51 14.60 14.77
CA VAL A 108 -4.80 13.24 14.28
C VAL A 108 -3.55 12.66 13.66
N VAL A 109 -3.30 11.38 13.93
CA VAL A 109 -2.25 10.59 13.29
C VAL A 109 -2.81 9.29 12.75
N GLU A 110 -2.09 8.64 11.85
CA GLU A 110 -2.48 7.35 11.31
C GLU A 110 -1.61 6.23 11.89
N HIS A 111 -2.23 5.26 12.54
CA HIS A 111 -1.53 4.06 12.98
C HIS A 111 -0.90 3.30 11.80
N GLY A 112 -1.58 3.26 10.66
CA GLY A 112 -1.14 2.55 9.45
C GLY A 112 -0.97 3.44 8.25
N GLY A 113 -1.70 3.13 7.17
CA GLY A 113 -1.63 3.87 5.91
C GLY A 113 -2.10 5.31 6.06
N GLU A 114 -1.25 6.24 5.63
CA GLU A 114 -1.42 7.68 5.86
C GLU A 114 -1.53 8.47 4.56
N LEU A 115 -0.48 8.46 3.75
CA LEU A 115 -0.32 9.37 2.64
C LEU A 115 -1.01 8.84 1.37
N ILE A 116 -1.73 9.73 0.68
CA ILE A 116 -2.46 9.43 -0.54
C ILE A 116 -1.88 10.28 -1.67
N ASP A 117 -1.37 9.63 -2.71
CA ASP A 117 -0.80 10.30 -3.86
C ASP A 117 -1.85 10.92 -4.78
N GLN A 118 -1.42 11.90 -5.56
CA GLN A 118 -2.26 12.45 -6.63
C GLN A 118 -2.66 11.37 -7.66
N GLY A 119 -1.79 10.39 -7.91
CA GLY A 119 -2.03 9.25 -8.80
C GLY A 119 -2.94 8.16 -8.22
N HIS A 120 -3.26 8.19 -6.94
CA HIS A 120 -4.10 7.20 -6.26
C HIS A 120 -5.59 7.39 -6.61
N ALA A 121 -5.95 7.07 -7.86
CA ALA A 121 -7.28 7.37 -8.41
C ALA A 121 -8.41 6.64 -7.66
N ALA A 122 -8.23 5.35 -7.37
CA ALA A 122 -9.31 4.54 -6.78
C ALA A 122 -9.73 5.04 -5.39
N ILE A 123 -8.77 5.25 -4.48
CA ILE A 123 -9.11 5.72 -3.13
C ILE A 123 -9.61 7.16 -3.11
N ARG A 124 -9.09 8.04 -3.99
CA ARG A 124 -9.54 9.42 -4.09
C ARG A 124 -10.97 9.52 -4.62
N GLN A 125 -11.30 8.70 -5.62
CA GLN A 125 -12.66 8.60 -6.13
C GLN A 125 -13.60 8.05 -5.07
N LEU A 126 -13.20 6.96 -4.37
CA LEU A 126 -13.98 6.37 -3.28
C LEU A 126 -14.22 7.39 -2.14
N ALA A 127 -13.19 8.13 -1.72
CA ALA A 127 -13.33 9.19 -0.72
C ALA A 127 -14.34 10.26 -1.14
N SER A 128 -14.29 10.68 -2.40
CA SER A 128 -15.25 11.62 -2.98
C SER A 128 -16.68 11.06 -3.00
N GLU A 129 -16.88 9.82 -3.43
CA GLU A 129 -18.18 9.13 -3.42
C GLU A 129 -18.77 9.03 -2.00
N LEU A 130 -17.91 8.85 -1.02
CA LEU A 130 -18.30 8.80 0.39
C LEU A 130 -18.48 10.19 1.02
N GLY A 131 -18.31 11.28 0.27
CA GLY A 131 -18.47 12.65 0.75
C GLY A 131 -17.36 13.12 1.70
N LEU A 132 -16.16 12.54 1.60
CA LEU A 132 -14.99 12.89 2.40
C LEU A 132 -14.15 13.97 1.71
N LYS A 133 -13.52 14.82 2.50
CA LYS A 133 -12.60 15.87 2.02
C LYS A 133 -11.16 15.43 2.21
N LEU A 134 -10.30 15.85 1.29
CA LEU A 134 -8.87 15.61 1.35
C LEU A 134 -8.13 16.93 1.62
N ASP A 135 -7.21 16.92 2.59
CA ASP A 135 -6.22 17.96 2.76
C ASP A 135 -5.15 17.85 1.67
N ASN A 136 -4.63 19.00 1.23
CA ASN A 136 -3.49 19.08 0.33
C ASN A 136 -2.24 19.38 1.15
N LEU A 137 -1.47 18.36 1.49
CA LEU A 137 -0.31 18.44 2.37
C LEU A 137 0.83 19.24 1.74
N LEU A 138 1.02 19.14 0.42
CA LEU A 138 2.04 19.92 -0.30
C LEU A 138 1.73 21.42 -0.30
N ALA A 139 0.45 21.79 -0.36
CA ALA A 139 0.06 23.21 -0.29
C ALA A 139 0.15 23.76 1.14
N ALA A 140 0.18 22.90 2.14
CA ALA A 140 0.32 23.27 3.55
C ALA A 140 1.78 23.32 4.02
N GLU A 141 2.71 22.84 3.21
CA GLU A 141 4.15 22.92 3.50
C GLU A 141 4.60 24.38 3.54
N ARG A 142 5.43 24.72 4.52
CA ARG A 142 5.94 26.07 4.68
C ARG A 142 6.95 26.40 3.58
N ASN A 143 6.74 27.51 2.89
CA ASN A 143 7.66 27.97 1.86
C ASN A 143 9.08 28.19 2.41
N GLY A 144 10.08 27.71 1.67
CA GLY A 144 11.49 27.84 2.03
C GLY A 144 11.99 26.78 3.01
N THR A 145 11.21 25.71 3.21
CA THR A 145 11.66 24.50 3.91
C THR A 145 11.99 23.39 2.91
N GLU A 146 12.91 22.51 3.30
CA GLU A 146 13.37 21.37 2.50
C GLU A 146 13.61 20.14 3.37
N PRO A 147 13.72 18.92 2.83
CA PRO A 147 14.11 17.73 3.59
C PRO A 147 15.55 17.84 4.05
N PHE A 148 15.85 17.31 5.25
CA PHE A 148 17.20 17.25 5.80
C PHE A 148 17.74 15.82 5.76
N TYR A 149 18.94 15.67 5.19
CA TYR A 149 19.70 14.43 5.22
C TYR A 149 20.93 14.60 6.10
N TYR A 150 21.27 13.56 6.89
CA TYR A 150 22.38 13.60 7.84
C TYR A 150 23.07 12.23 7.89
N PHE A 151 24.28 12.16 7.37
CA PHE A 151 25.06 10.93 7.27
C PHE A 151 26.52 11.16 7.62
N ASP A 152 27.16 10.18 8.24
CA ASP A 152 28.57 10.27 8.68
C ASP A 152 28.85 11.43 9.65
N GLY A 153 27.85 11.80 10.46
CA GLY A 153 27.97 12.89 11.42
C GLY A 153 27.86 14.28 10.83
N GLU A 154 27.46 14.43 9.56
CA GLU A 154 27.42 15.70 8.84
C GLU A 154 26.11 15.85 8.03
N PRO A 155 25.63 17.09 7.81
CA PRO A 155 24.56 17.35 6.85
C PRO A 155 24.94 16.89 5.44
N TYR A 156 23.91 16.44 4.70
CA TYR A 156 23.98 16.10 3.28
C TYR A 156 22.80 16.80 2.59
N SER A 157 23.06 17.85 1.84
CA SER A 157 22.01 18.66 1.25
C SER A 157 21.31 17.94 0.08
N GLU A 158 20.05 18.31 -0.20
CA GLU A 158 19.34 17.83 -1.38
C GLU A 158 20.11 18.16 -2.68
N ALA A 159 20.76 19.32 -2.74
CA ALA A 159 21.57 19.71 -3.92
C ALA A 159 22.77 18.79 -4.12
N GLU A 160 23.47 18.37 -3.07
CA GLU A 160 24.54 17.37 -3.13
C GLU A 160 23.99 16.02 -3.57
N ALA A 161 22.89 15.56 -2.98
CA ALA A 161 22.24 14.30 -3.36
C ALA A 161 21.79 14.28 -4.83
N VAL A 162 21.23 15.39 -5.33
CA VAL A 162 20.88 15.56 -6.74
C VAL A 162 22.14 15.52 -7.63
N ASN A 163 23.24 16.12 -7.19
CA ASN A 163 24.49 16.04 -7.93
C ASN A 163 25.04 14.61 -8.01
N ASP A 164 25.02 13.90 -6.89
CA ASP A 164 25.57 12.55 -6.81
C ASP A 164 24.73 11.54 -7.60
N ILE A 165 23.39 11.70 -7.66
CA ILE A 165 22.51 10.84 -8.46
C ILE A 165 22.81 10.94 -9.96
N LYS A 166 23.41 12.03 -10.45
CA LYS A 166 23.79 12.16 -11.85
C LYS A 166 24.79 11.10 -12.28
N ALA A 167 25.66 10.66 -11.36
CA ALA A 167 26.66 9.64 -11.65
C ALA A 167 26.06 8.27 -11.97
N ILE A 168 24.89 7.96 -11.42
CA ILE A 168 24.20 6.67 -11.63
C ILE A 168 23.03 6.77 -12.61
N TRP A 169 22.73 7.97 -13.09
CA TRP A 169 21.55 8.25 -13.90
C TRP A 169 21.41 7.37 -15.14
N GLN A 170 22.48 7.26 -15.95
CA GLN A 170 22.43 6.49 -17.19
C GLN A 170 22.21 5.00 -16.90
N GLN A 171 22.92 4.45 -15.92
CA GLN A 171 22.77 3.04 -15.54
C GLN A 171 21.38 2.74 -15.03
N LEU A 172 20.85 3.58 -14.14
CA LEU A 172 19.53 3.44 -13.57
C LEU A 172 18.43 3.41 -14.64
N HIS A 173 18.51 4.32 -15.63
CA HIS A 173 17.53 4.39 -16.71
C HIS A 173 17.71 3.27 -17.74
N ALA A 174 18.94 2.84 -18.01
CA ALA A 174 19.21 1.68 -18.85
C ALA A 174 18.61 0.42 -18.23
N ASP A 175 18.80 0.22 -16.93
CA ASP A 175 18.24 -0.91 -16.19
C ASP A 175 16.72 -0.89 -16.16
N ALA A 176 16.11 0.25 -15.85
CA ALA A 176 14.64 0.39 -15.83
C ALA A 176 14.01 0.12 -17.21
N SER A 177 14.65 0.62 -18.28
CA SER A 177 14.21 0.41 -19.67
C SER A 177 14.36 -1.04 -20.09
N ALA A 178 15.49 -1.67 -19.79
CA ALA A 178 15.79 -3.04 -20.19
C ALA A 178 15.02 -4.09 -19.38
N ALA A 179 14.74 -3.81 -18.09
CA ALA A 179 13.88 -4.66 -17.27
C ALA A 179 12.45 -4.68 -17.78
N SER A 180 11.99 -3.55 -18.35
CA SER A 180 10.59 -3.33 -18.70
C SER A 180 9.68 -3.34 -17.44
N TYR A 181 8.51 -2.75 -17.52
CA TYR A 181 7.52 -2.76 -16.42
C TYR A 181 6.15 -3.18 -16.96
N PRO A 182 5.40 -4.02 -16.23
CA PRO A 182 5.78 -4.74 -15.03
C PRO A 182 6.65 -5.97 -15.31
N THR A 183 7.51 -6.37 -14.34
CA THR A 183 8.12 -7.70 -14.33
C THR A 183 7.20 -8.64 -13.57
N LEU A 184 6.78 -9.73 -14.24
CA LEU A 184 5.89 -10.77 -13.70
C LEU A 184 6.49 -12.15 -13.97
N TYR A 185 5.97 -13.18 -13.29
CA TYR A 185 6.43 -14.56 -13.48
C TYR A 185 6.31 -15.07 -14.93
N ASN A 186 5.36 -14.54 -15.68
CA ASN A 186 5.07 -14.90 -17.08
C ASN A 186 5.39 -13.74 -18.07
N LEU A 187 5.89 -12.62 -17.57
CA LEU A 187 6.26 -11.46 -18.37
C LEU A 187 7.52 -10.84 -17.79
N SER A 188 8.68 -11.20 -18.34
CA SER A 188 9.98 -10.67 -17.90
C SER A 188 10.97 -10.65 -19.04
N THR A 189 11.89 -9.68 -19.02
CA THR A 189 13.05 -9.63 -19.88
C THR A 189 14.24 -10.35 -19.26
N GLU A 190 15.32 -10.61 -20.02
CA GLU A 190 16.55 -11.16 -19.46
C GLU A 190 17.13 -10.22 -18.38
N ARG A 191 17.26 -8.92 -18.71
CA ARG A 191 17.75 -7.93 -17.74
C ARG A 191 16.86 -7.81 -16.51
N GLY A 192 15.53 -7.88 -16.69
CA GLY A 192 14.60 -7.91 -15.56
C GLY A 192 14.84 -9.08 -14.60
N ARG A 193 15.16 -10.27 -15.13
CA ARG A 193 15.51 -11.44 -14.30
C ARG A 193 16.85 -11.30 -13.61
N GLU A 194 17.86 -10.74 -14.28
CA GLU A 194 19.17 -10.45 -13.68
C GLU A 194 19.01 -9.48 -12.49
N LEU A 195 18.28 -8.39 -12.69
CA LEU A 195 18.04 -7.37 -11.67
C LEU A 195 17.16 -7.91 -10.54
N ASP A 196 16.21 -8.80 -10.82
CA ASP A 196 15.42 -9.46 -9.77
C ASP A 196 16.28 -10.38 -8.89
N ASN A 197 17.33 -11.00 -9.45
CA ASN A 197 18.29 -11.81 -8.71
C ASN A 197 19.40 -11.00 -8.02
N MET A 198 19.40 -9.69 -8.16
CA MET A 198 20.30 -8.75 -7.49
C MET A 198 19.54 -8.05 -6.35
N SER A 199 20.16 -7.90 -5.20
CA SER A 199 19.59 -7.10 -4.11
C SER A 199 19.77 -5.60 -4.38
N ILE A 200 18.98 -4.75 -3.70
CA ILE A 200 19.20 -3.29 -3.70
C ILE A 200 20.63 -2.98 -3.22
N ALA A 201 21.09 -3.65 -2.17
CA ALA A 201 22.43 -3.45 -1.63
C ALA A 201 23.53 -3.79 -2.64
N ASP A 202 23.35 -4.87 -3.42
CA ASP A 202 24.30 -5.26 -4.47
C ASP A 202 24.31 -4.25 -5.60
N TRP A 203 23.13 -3.74 -6.01
CA TRP A 203 23.03 -2.71 -7.04
C TRP A 203 23.72 -1.41 -6.60
N ILE A 204 23.50 -0.96 -5.35
CA ILE A 204 24.18 0.21 -4.78
C ILE A 204 25.70 -0.01 -4.77
N ALA A 205 26.16 -1.18 -4.33
CA ALA A 205 27.58 -1.49 -4.28
C ALA A 205 28.24 -1.52 -5.67
N ALA A 206 27.51 -1.96 -6.70
CA ALA A 206 28.02 -2.07 -8.06
C ALA A 206 28.07 -0.73 -8.81
N TYR A 207 27.08 0.15 -8.60
CA TYR A 207 26.87 1.30 -9.48
C TYR A 207 26.95 2.66 -8.80
N VAL A 208 26.78 2.76 -7.48
CA VAL A 208 26.92 4.03 -6.76
C VAL A 208 28.39 4.29 -6.48
N PRO A 209 28.96 5.43 -6.87
CA PRO A 209 30.34 5.80 -6.50
C PRO A 209 30.54 5.78 -4.98
N GLY A 210 31.56 5.03 -4.51
CA GLY A 210 31.79 4.79 -3.08
C GLY A 210 30.86 3.74 -2.46
N GLY A 211 29.96 3.16 -3.27
CA GLY A 211 29.06 2.08 -2.84
C GLY A 211 28.16 2.48 -1.68
N ARG A 212 27.83 1.50 -0.82
CA ARG A 212 26.95 1.72 0.34
C ARG A 212 27.54 2.63 1.43
N ALA A 213 28.85 2.86 1.41
CA ALA A 213 29.52 3.74 2.38
C ALA A 213 29.47 5.22 1.98
N SER A 214 29.10 5.56 0.72
CA SER A 214 28.89 6.95 0.32
C SER A 214 27.60 7.51 0.90
N LYS A 215 27.51 8.84 1.07
CA LYS A 215 26.28 9.50 1.57
C LYS A 215 25.07 9.18 0.71
N LEU A 216 25.22 9.15 -0.63
CA LEU A 216 24.15 8.70 -1.53
C LEU A 216 23.78 7.23 -1.29
N GLY A 217 24.79 6.35 -1.15
CA GLY A 217 24.54 4.93 -0.88
C GLY A 217 23.80 4.71 0.43
N GLN A 218 24.16 5.44 1.48
CA GLN A 218 23.47 5.39 2.78
C GLN A 218 22.03 5.95 2.68
N LEU A 219 21.83 7.07 1.98
CA LEU A 219 20.49 7.62 1.74
C LEU A 219 19.59 6.61 1.04
N LEU A 220 20.08 5.95 -0.02
CA LEU A 220 19.31 4.95 -0.76
C LEU A 220 19.04 3.70 0.10
N ASP A 221 20.03 3.24 0.88
CA ASP A 221 19.86 2.09 1.78
C ASP A 221 18.77 2.36 2.83
N VAL A 222 18.81 3.51 3.49
CA VAL A 222 17.79 3.93 4.48
C VAL A 222 16.43 4.11 3.84
N ALA A 223 16.36 4.83 2.71
CA ALA A 223 15.10 5.13 2.03
C ALA A 223 14.35 3.87 1.60
N TYR A 224 15.04 2.90 0.99
CA TYR A 224 14.39 1.66 0.55
C TYR A 224 14.22 0.63 1.67
N ASN A 225 14.98 0.75 2.76
CA ASN A 225 14.71 -0.02 3.98
C ASN A 225 13.34 0.36 4.57
N ILE A 226 13.08 1.66 4.74
CA ILE A 226 11.79 2.13 5.28
C ILE A 226 10.64 1.98 4.28
N GLU A 227 10.92 2.17 2.98
CA GLU A 227 9.89 2.07 1.94
C GLU A 227 9.25 0.68 1.90
N TYR A 228 10.02 -0.38 2.11
CA TYR A 228 9.55 -1.76 2.02
C TYR A 228 9.53 -2.50 3.37
N GLY A 229 10.08 -1.89 4.41
CA GLY A 229 10.16 -2.48 5.74
C GLY A 229 11.11 -3.68 5.83
N ALA A 230 12.13 -3.70 4.99
CA ALA A 230 13.08 -4.81 4.90
C ALA A 230 14.50 -4.31 4.61
N GLU A 231 15.51 -5.10 4.98
CA GLU A 231 16.90 -4.77 4.66
C GLU A 231 17.12 -4.70 3.15
N ALA A 232 17.93 -3.75 2.68
CA ALA A 232 18.27 -3.61 1.25
C ALA A 232 18.93 -4.86 0.66
N THR A 233 19.54 -5.71 1.50
CA THR A 233 20.13 -7.00 1.12
C THR A 233 19.10 -8.10 0.84
N GLU A 234 17.85 -7.93 1.28
CA GLU A 234 16.78 -8.91 1.11
C GLU A 234 15.84 -8.59 -0.05
N GLN A 235 15.83 -7.34 -0.47
CA GLN A 235 14.92 -6.81 -1.47
C GLN A 235 15.47 -6.96 -2.89
N SER A 236 14.61 -7.30 -3.86
CA SER A 236 14.95 -7.22 -5.27
C SER A 236 15.35 -5.80 -5.66
N SER A 237 16.42 -5.64 -6.43
CA SER A 237 16.85 -4.31 -6.92
C SER A 237 15.78 -3.62 -7.77
N LEU A 238 14.88 -4.38 -8.38
CA LEU A 238 13.74 -3.84 -9.13
C LEU A 238 12.82 -2.98 -8.27
N ASN A 239 12.72 -3.23 -6.96
CA ASN A 239 11.97 -2.39 -6.05
C ASN A 239 12.46 -0.93 -6.10
N MET A 240 13.78 -0.73 -6.03
CA MET A 240 14.40 0.59 -6.11
C MET A 240 14.39 1.14 -7.54
N ILE A 241 14.77 0.35 -8.53
CA ILE A 241 14.94 0.79 -9.91
C ILE A 241 13.64 1.36 -10.47
N TYR A 242 12.51 0.69 -10.25
CA TYR A 242 11.21 1.15 -10.73
C TYR A 242 10.73 2.44 -10.06
N LEU A 243 11.18 2.74 -8.85
CA LEU A 243 10.89 3.99 -8.17
C LEU A 243 11.84 5.11 -8.60
N LEU A 244 13.14 4.88 -8.44
CA LEU A 244 14.16 5.92 -8.57
C LEU A 244 14.33 6.42 -10.01
N ALA A 245 14.11 5.57 -11.02
CA ALA A 245 14.24 5.92 -12.43
C ALA A 245 13.11 6.81 -12.98
N TYR A 246 12.25 7.37 -12.12
CA TYR A 246 11.04 8.08 -12.52
C TYR A 246 11.29 9.44 -13.19
N ARG A 247 12.28 10.21 -12.71
CA ARG A 247 12.50 11.60 -13.13
C ARG A 247 13.75 11.78 -13.99
N GLY A 248 13.77 12.90 -14.76
CA GLY A 248 14.90 13.32 -15.55
C GLY A 248 16.12 13.74 -14.71
N MET A 249 17.33 13.70 -15.33
CA MET A 249 18.58 14.06 -14.66
C MET A 249 18.47 15.39 -13.91
N GLY A 250 19.04 15.44 -12.71
CA GLY A 250 19.00 16.63 -11.85
C GLY A 250 17.76 16.75 -10.97
N ASN A 251 16.88 15.73 -10.96
CA ASN A 251 15.71 15.65 -10.08
C ASN A 251 15.79 14.39 -9.24
N LEU A 252 16.10 14.55 -7.97
CA LEU A 252 16.01 13.45 -7.01
C LEU A 252 14.55 13.25 -6.59
N ARG A 253 14.04 12.05 -6.85
CA ARG A 253 12.72 11.60 -6.40
C ARG A 253 12.87 10.18 -5.86
N ILE A 254 13.24 10.09 -4.59
CA ILE A 254 13.59 8.83 -3.91
C ILE A 254 12.43 7.81 -4.02
N PHE A 255 11.19 8.28 -3.92
CA PHE A 255 10.00 7.44 -4.02
C PHE A 255 9.24 7.63 -5.36
N GLY A 256 9.93 8.05 -6.40
CA GLY A 256 9.40 8.08 -7.77
C GLY A 256 8.25 9.06 -7.97
N ALA A 257 7.13 8.57 -8.48
CA ALA A 257 5.92 9.36 -8.73
C ALA A 257 5.09 9.62 -7.47
N SER A 258 5.40 8.96 -6.36
CA SER A 258 4.74 9.24 -5.09
C SER A 258 5.00 10.70 -4.70
N ASN A 259 3.95 11.43 -4.43
CA ASN A 259 4.03 12.83 -4.05
C ASN A 259 3.32 13.11 -2.71
N GLU A 260 2.75 12.07 -2.09
CA GLU A 260 2.25 12.10 -0.72
C GLU A 260 1.34 13.30 -0.42
N LYS A 261 0.52 13.65 -1.44
CA LYS A 261 -0.13 14.95 -1.53
C LYS A 261 -1.34 15.09 -0.63
N TYR A 262 -2.03 13.99 -0.34
CA TYR A 262 -3.34 14.05 0.28
C TYR A 262 -3.45 13.18 1.53
N HIS A 263 -4.33 13.62 2.43
CA HIS A 263 -4.81 12.90 3.60
C HIS A 263 -6.30 13.21 3.80
N VAL A 264 -7.07 12.28 4.36
CA VAL A 264 -8.49 12.54 4.65
C VAL A 264 -8.60 13.46 5.87
N VAL A 265 -9.30 14.57 5.72
CA VAL A 265 -9.53 15.51 6.82
C VAL A 265 -10.15 14.79 8.03
N GLY A 266 -9.41 14.72 9.13
CA GLY A 266 -9.86 14.07 10.37
C GLY A 266 -9.63 12.56 10.43
N GLY A 267 -8.89 11.96 9.48
CA GLY A 267 -8.43 10.59 9.51
C GLY A 267 -8.93 9.73 8.34
N ASN A 268 -8.05 8.86 7.86
CA ASN A 268 -8.31 7.99 6.69
C ASN A 268 -9.33 6.87 7.00
N ASP A 269 -9.46 6.46 8.25
CA ASP A 269 -10.38 5.39 8.66
C ASP A 269 -11.86 5.73 8.46
N GLN A 270 -12.18 7.02 8.26
CA GLN A 270 -13.52 7.45 7.84
C GLN A 270 -13.96 6.78 6.53
N ILE A 271 -13.03 6.44 5.63
CA ILE A 271 -13.33 5.71 4.39
C ILE A 271 -13.94 4.35 4.75
N THR A 272 -13.29 3.60 5.62
CA THR A 272 -13.75 2.27 6.05
C THR A 272 -15.02 2.35 6.89
N ALA A 273 -15.14 3.34 7.76
CA ALA A 273 -16.32 3.57 8.59
C ALA A 273 -17.57 3.87 7.74
N ARG A 274 -17.44 4.72 6.70
CA ARG A 274 -18.56 5.03 5.78
C ARG A 274 -18.99 3.82 4.97
N MET A 275 -18.04 3.03 4.43
CA MET A 275 -18.39 1.77 3.75
C MET A 275 -19.06 0.77 4.67
N ALA A 276 -18.55 0.59 5.90
CA ALA A 276 -19.14 -0.32 6.86
C ALA A 276 -20.57 0.09 7.28
N SER A 277 -20.81 1.39 7.42
CA SER A 277 -22.16 1.91 7.65
C SER A 277 -23.10 1.56 6.50
N ALA A 278 -22.65 1.69 5.27
CA ALA A 278 -23.42 1.29 4.09
C ALA A 278 -23.67 -0.23 4.02
N LEU A 279 -22.80 -1.05 4.63
CA LEU A 279 -22.86 -2.52 4.70
C LEU A 279 -23.50 -3.03 6.01
N SER A 280 -24.29 -2.21 6.70
CA SER A 280 -24.95 -2.59 7.95
C SER A 280 -25.67 -3.94 7.84
N GLY A 281 -25.46 -4.81 8.83
CA GLY A 281 -26.01 -6.18 8.88
C GLY A 281 -25.24 -7.21 8.06
N GLN A 282 -24.20 -6.82 7.28
CA GLN A 282 -23.41 -7.76 6.50
C GLN A 282 -22.04 -8.09 7.12
N ILE A 283 -21.60 -7.37 8.15
CA ILE A 283 -20.27 -7.50 8.77
C ILE A 283 -20.37 -8.22 10.11
N THR A 284 -19.63 -9.33 10.26
CA THR A 284 -19.47 -10.08 11.50
C THR A 284 -18.04 -9.92 12.00
N ARG A 285 -17.85 -9.23 13.12
CA ARG A 285 -16.56 -9.07 13.82
C ARG A 285 -16.28 -10.23 14.78
N ASN A 286 -15.04 -10.31 15.29
CA ASN A 286 -14.58 -11.40 16.14
C ASN A 286 -14.80 -12.78 15.51
N SER A 287 -14.60 -12.85 14.20
CA SER A 287 -14.86 -14.01 13.34
C SER A 287 -13.61 -14.33 12.53
N GLU A 288 -12.70 -15.07 13.14
CA GLU A 288 -11.39 -15.41 12.59
C GLU A 288 -11.47 -16.58 11.62
N LEU A 289 -11.01 -16.40 10.38
CA LEU A 289 -10.86 -17.51 9.45
C LEU A 289 -9.76 -18.46 9.93
N VAL A 290 -10.07 -19.73 10.08
CA VAL A 290 -9.13 -20.77 10.53
C VAL A 290 -8.91 -21.88 9.50
N ALA A 291 -9.79 -22.05 8.52
CA ALA A 291 -9.57 -23.01 7.42
C ALA A 291 -10.32 -22.60 6.15
N ILE A 292 -9.72 -22.94 5.01
CA ILE A 292 -10.31 -22.88 3.67
C ILE A 292 -10.26 -24.28 3.05
N ARG A 293 -11.41 -24.77 2.55
CA ARG A 293 -11.49 -26.07 1.87
C ARG A 293 -12.32 -25.94 0.62
N ARG A 294 -11.91 -26.60 -0.44
CA ARG A 294 -12.73 -26.76 -1.64
C ARG A 294 -13.60 -27.99 -1.51
N SER A 295 -14.90 -27.85 -1.72
CA SER A 295 -15.87 -28.94 -1.70
C SER A 295 -15.92 -29.65 -3.07
N GLY A 296 -16.44 -30.89 -3.11
CA GLY A 296 -16.55 -31.65 -4.34
C GLY A 296 -17.53 -31.07 -5.37
N ASP A 297 -18.47 -30.25 -4.96
CA ASP A 297 -19.40 -29.48 -5.79
C ASP A 297 -18.79 -28.15 -6.33
N GLY A 298 -17.52 -27.89 -6.03
CA GLY A 298 -16.82 -26.67 -6.44
C GLY A 298 -17.05 -25.45 -5.53
N SER A 299 -17.90 -25.56 -4.51
CA SER A 299 -18.07 -24.53 -3.48
C SER A 299 -16.89 -24.45 -2.51
N TRP A 300 -16.87 -23.42 -1.68
CA TRP A 300 -15.84 -23.20 -0.66
C TRP A 300 -16.43 -23.38 0.74
N ALA A 301 -15.80 -24.20 1.55
CA ALA A 301 -16.10 -24.32 2.98
C ALA A 301 -15.10 -23.47 3.76
N LEU A 302 -15.58 -22.38 4.35
CA LEU A 302 -14.80 -21.41 5.12
C LEU A 302 -15.13 -21.60 6.59
N SER A 303 -14.15 -21.98 7.41
CA SER A 303 -14.34 -22.21 8.84
C SER A 303 -13.88 -20.97 9.63
N PHE A 304 -14.79 -20.43 10.43
CA PHE A 304 -14.58 -19.25 11.25
C PHE A 304 -14.65 -19.58 12.73
N ARG A 305 -13.67 -19.12 13.49
CA ARG A 305 -13.63 -19.20 14.96
C ARG A 305 -14.23 -17.93 15.57
N GLN A 306 -15.18 -18.10 16.48
CA GLN A 306 -15.79 -17.05 17.30
C GLN A 306 -15.73 -17.48 18.78
N GLY A 307 -14.82 -16.90 19.55
CA GLY A 307 -14.49 -17.38 20.89
C GLY A 307 -14.06 -18.86 20.84
N ASN A 308 -14.77 -19.72 21.56
CA ASN A 308 -14.50 -21.16 21.61
C ASN A 308 -15.26 -21.99 20.57
N THR A 309 -16.04 -21.35 19.69
CA THR A 309 -16.88 -22.04 18.70
C THR A 309 -16.31 -21.86 17.31
N THR A 310 -16.25 -22.96 16.54
CA THR A 310 -15.92 -22.92 15.11
C THR A 310 -17.16 -23.23 14.29
N ARG A 311 -17.48 -22.36 13.34
CA ARG A 311 -18.58 -22.53 12.39
C ARG A 311 -18.05 -22.55 10.97
N THR A 312 -18.52 -23.47 10.16
CA THR A 312 -18.21 -23.53 8.73
C THR A 312 -19.36 -22.93 7.91
N ILE A 313 -19.01 -22.05 6.98
CA ILE A 313 -19.92 -21.38 6.05
C ILE A 313 -19.57 -21.83 4.65
N THR A 314 -20.58 -22.19 3.87
CA THR A 314 -20.41 -22.54 2.46
C THR A 314 -20.58 -21.30 1.60
N ALA A 315 -19.63 -21.05 0.70
CA ALA A 315 -19.63 -19.95 -0.26
C ALA A 315 -19.55 -20.47 -1.70
N ASP A 316 -20.33 -19.87 -2.60
CA ASP A 316 -20.23 -20.08 -4.06
C ASP A 316 -19.11 -19.20 -4.63
N ARG A 317 -18.86 -18.07 -3.99
CA ARG A 317 -17.76 -17.14 -4.26
C ARG A 317 -17.10 -16.74 -2.95
N ALA A 318 -15.80 -16.93 -2.85
CA ALA A 318 -15.00 -16.52 -1.70
C ALA A 318 -14.07 -15.38 -2.11
N VAL A 319 -13.91 -14.39 -1.25
CA VAL A 319 -12.90 -13.31 -1.40
C VAL A 319 -11.99 -13.36 -0.19
N VAL A 320 -10.71 -13.66 -0.41
CA VAL A 320 -9.69 -13.67 0.63
C VAL A 320 -9.01 -12.30 0.63
N ALA A 321 -9.42 -11.43 1.56
CA ALA A 321 -8.92 -10.05 1.68
C ALA A 321 -8.08 -9.85 2.96
N ILE A 322 -7.34 -10.88 3.35
CA ILE A 322 -6.40 -10.86 4.48
C ILE A 322 -4.95 -11.00 4.00
N PRO A 323 -3.96 -10.44 4.73
CA PRO A 323 -2.56 -10.54 4.36
C PRO A 323 -2.08 -11.99 4.24
N PHE A 324 -1.15 -12.26 3.31
CA PHE A 324 -0.55 -13.59 3.18
C PHE A 324 0.23 -14.03 4.42
N SER A 325 0.76 -13.08 5.22
CA SER A 325 1.35 -13.35 6.54
C SER A 325 0.38 -14.09 7.47
N ILE A 326 -0.91 -13.73 7.43
CA ILE A 326 -1.97 -14.41 8.20
C ILE A 326 -2.38 -15.71 7.53
N LEU A 327 -2.57 -15.70 6.22
CA LEU A 327 -3.00 -16.89 5.48
C LEU A 327 -2.03 -18.06 5.65
N ARG A 328 -0.70 -17.79 5.61
CA ARG A 328 0.35 -18.83 5.81
C ARG A 328 0.58 -19.27 7.24
N SER A 329 0.26 -18.41 8.22
CA SER A 329 0.63 -18.69 9.63
C SER A 329 -0.54 -19.10 10.51
N SER A 330 -1.78 -18.83 10.11
CA SER A 330 -2.94 -18.95 10.99
C SER A 330 -4.14 -19.68 10.35
N VAL A 331 -4.10 -19.97 9.04
CA VAL A 331 -5.21 -20.57 8.31
C VAL A 331 -4.79 -21.91 7.72
N ASP A 332 -5.56 -22.96 7.98
CA ASP A 332 -5.39 -24.25 7.30
C ASP A 332 -5.92 -24.16 5.85
N ILE A 333 -4.98 -24.11 4.90
CA ILE A 333 -5.25 -24.09 3.45
C ILE A 333 -4.89 -25.42 2.77
N SER A 334 -4.55 -26.46 3.54
CA SER A 334 -4.07 -27.75 3.01
C SER A 334 -5.09 -28.46 2.10
N ARG A 335 -6.38 -28.14 2.27
CA ARG A 335 -7.47 -28.69 1.47
C ARG A 335 -8.16 -27.65 0.58
N ALA A 336 -7.53 -26.49 0.39
CA ALA A 336 -8.06 -25.45 -0.50
C ALA A 336 -7.88 -25.81 -1.99
N GLY A 337 -6.92 -26.68 -2.32
CA GLY A 337 -6.64 -27.05 -3.71
C GLY A 337 -6.07 -25.90 -4.53
N PHE A 338 -5.37 -24.97 -3.88
CA PHE A 338 -4.70 -23.86 -4.56
C PHE A 338 -3.54 -24.36 -5.42
N SER A 339 -3.27 -23.66 -6.51
CA SER A 339 -2.18 -24.00 -7.42
C SER A 339 -0.81 -23.95 -6.70
N PRO A 340 0.16 -24.78 -7.13
CA PRO A 340 1.47 -24.79 -6.47
C PRO A 340 2.14 -23.41 -6.42
N ARG A 341 2.00 -22.59 -7.48
CA ARG A 341 2.58 -21.25 -7.52
C ARG A 341 1.85 -20.29 -6.58
N LYS A 342 0.52 -20.39 -6.44
CA LYS A 342 -0.25 -19.65 -5.41
C LYS A 342 0.24 -20.01 -4.01
N LEU A 343 0.43 -21.30 -3.72
CA LEU A 343 0.95 -21.74 -2.42
C LEU A 343 2.36 -21.20 -2.16
N THR A 344 3.21 -21.14 -3.19
CA THR A 344 4.54 -20.50 -3.09
C THR A 344 4.41 -19.00 -2.80
N SER A 345 3.55 -18.28 -3.51
CA SER A 345 3.35 -16.83 -3.26
C SER A 345 2.82 -16.55 -1.84
N ILE A 346 1.87 -17.37 -1.36
CA ILE A 346 1.37 -17.25 0.03
C ILE A 346 2.48 -17.52 1.04
N ARG A 347 3.31 -18.54 0.84
CA ARG A 347 4.38 -18.93 1.75
C ARG A 347 5.51 -17.91 1.80
N ASP A 348 5.96 -17.41 0.65
CA ASP A 348 7.28 -16.78 0.50
C ASP A 348 7.23 -15.26 0.30
N MET A 349 6.08 -14.67 -0.11
CA MET A 349 5.97 -13.22 -0.30
C MET A 349 6.47 -12.46 0.93
N GLY A 350 7.32 -11.46 0.70
CA GLY A 350 7.85 -10.61 1.76
C GLY A 350 6.74 -9.88 2.52
N MET A 351 6.99 -9.64 3.79
CA MET A 351 6.12 -8.83 4.65
C MET A 351 6.99 -7.91 5.50
N GLY A 352 6.84 -6.61 5.33
CA GLY A 352 7.68 -5.60 5.96
C GLY A 352 7.49 -5.52 7.47
N THR A 353 8.49 -4.96 8.14
CA THR A 353 8.52 -4.81 9.60
C THR A 353 8.43 -3.36 10.04
N ASN A 354 7.84 -2.48 9.21
CA ASN A 354 7.74 -1.07 9.56
C ASN A 354 6.99 -0.87 10.88
N SER A 355 7.49 0.11 11.62
CA SER A 355 6.90 0.61 12.85
C SER A 355 6.85 2.13 12.82
N LYS A 356 5.89 2.71 13.53
CA LYS A 356 5.75 4.15 13.72
C LYS A 356 5.92 4.51 15.19
N LEU A 357 6.68 5.56 15.47
CA LEU A 357 6.67 6.25 16.74
C LEU A 357 6.25 7.69 16.47
N HIS A 358 5.07 8.08 16.90
CA HIS A 358 4.62 9.47 16.83
C HIS A 358 5.05 10.21 18.09
N VAL A 359 5.64 11.38 17.92
CA VAL A 359 6.12 12.24 19.02
C VAL A 359 5.57 13.65 18.80
N GLN A 360 4.84 14.19 19.80
CA GLN A 360 4.24 15.51 19.70
C GLN A 360 5.13 16.59 20.34
N PHE A 361 5.26 17.70 19.64
CA PHE A 361 6.02 18.87 20.03
C PHE A 361 5.12 20.07 20.26
N THR A 362 5.53 20.98 21.16
CA THR A 362 4.79 22.21 21.47
C THR A 362 4.78 23.21 20.30
N SER A 363 5.70 23.05 19.35
CA SER A 363 5.79 23.85 18.12
C SER A 363 6.44 23.03 17.02
N ARG A 364 6.19 23.39 15.74
CA ARG A 364 6.90 22.87 14.56
C ARG A 364 8.28 23.49 14.47
N HIS A 365 9.15 23.17 15.43
CA HIS A 365 10.49 23.74 15.54
C HIS A 365 11.35 23.53 14.29
N TRP A 366 11.20 22.38 13.61
CA TRP A 366 11.88 22.05 12.35
C TRP A 366 11.70 23.12 11.27
N GLU A 367 10.51 23.74 11.19
CA GLU A 367 10.27 24.81 10.23
C GLU A 367 11.16 26.06 10.49
N SER A 368 11.51 26.33 11.73
CA SER A 368 12.41 27.45 12.09
C SER A 368 13.87 27.16 11.73
N LEU A 369 14.21 25.89 11.54
CA LEU A 369 15.52 25.43 11.08
C LEU A 369 15.60 25.34 9.55
N GLY A 370 14.51 25.57 8.83
CA GLY A 370 14.43 25.41 7.37
C GLY A 370 14.07 23.99 6.92
N CYS A 371 13.71 23.09 7.85
CA CYS A 371 13.29 21.74 7.53
C CYS A 371 11.77 21.64 7.38
N ASN A 372 11.29 20.85 6.40
CA ASN A 372 9.86 20.60 6.21
C ASN A 372 9.30 19.47 7.11
N GLY A 373 10.15 18.90 7.98
CA GLY A 373 9.84 17.77 8.85
C GLY A 373 10.30 16.42 8.27
N ASP A 374 10.68 16.36 7.00
CA ASP A 374 11.21 15.15 6.38
C ASP A 374 12.71 15.08 6.65
N THR A 375 13.16 14.01 7.30
CA THR A 375 14.59 13.78 7.54
C THR A 375 14.97 12.34 7.26
N PHE A 376 16.22 12.13 6.82
CA PHE A 376 16.83 10.80 6.68
C PHE A 376 18.19 10.82 7.35
N ALA A 377 18.48 9.84 8.19
CA ALA A 377 19.73 9.83 8.94
C ALA A 377 20.21 8.41 9.30
N ASP A 378 21.50 8.32 9.60
CA ASP A 378 22.19 7.13 10.14
C ASP A 378 22.40 7.19 11.67
N THR A 379 21.85 8.19 12.36
CA THR A 379 22.03 8.41 13.80
C THR A 379 21.32 7.42 14.71
N GLY A 380 20.59 6.45 14.10
CA GLY A 380 19.91 5.37 14.81
C GLY A 380 18.37 5.38 14.73
N TYR A 381 17.78 6.45 14.21
CA TYR A 381 16.47 6.46 13.55
C TYR A 381 16.68 6.47 12.04
N GLN A 382 15.64 6.34 11.23
CA GLN A 382 15.79 6.24 9.79
C GLN A 382 15.15 7.42 9.03
N ASN A 383 13.89 7.70 9.31
CA ASN A 383 13.15 8.75 8.60
C ASN A 383 12.12 9.40 9.49
N THR A 384 11.87 10.69 9.26
CA THR A 384 10.74 11.41 9.86
C THR A 384 9.96 12.18 8.79
N TRP A 385 8.69 12.50 9.10
CA TRP A 385 7.92 13.55 8.44
C TRP A 385 6.93 14.18 9.42
N ASP A 386 6.45 15.39 9.09
CA ASP A 386 5.37 16.05 9.84
C ASP A 386 4.02 15.48 9.44
N VAL A 387 3.45 14.63 10.31
CA VAL A 387 2.12 14.03 10.12
C VAL A 387 0.98 15.01 10.37
N THR A 388 1.30 16.22 10.86
CA THR A 388 0.32 17.26 11.18
C THR A 388 0.28 18.40 10.17
N ARG A 389 0.89 18.24 9.00
CA ARG A 389 0.73 19.16 7.87
C ARG A 389 -0.75 19.39 7.59
N ALA A 390 -1.16 20.60 7.29
CA ALA A 390 -2.54 21.04 7.12
C ALA A 390 -3.41 21.01 8.39
N GLN A 391 -2.94 20.48 9.52
CA GLN A 391 -3.67 20.54 10.79
C GLN A 391 -3.39 21.86 11.52
N ARG A 392 -4.42 22.37 12.19
CA ARG A 392 -4.37 23.69 12.85
C ARG A 392 -3.54 23.66 14.13
N GLY A 393 -3.03 24.83 14.51
CA GLY A 393 -2.32 25.05 15.76
C GLY A 393 -0.79 25.13 15.60
N ALA A 394 -0.12 25.53 16.68
CA ALA A 394 1.33 25.67 16.70
C ALA A 394 2.06 24.34 16.95
N SER A 395 1.43 23.41 17.67
CA SER A 395 1.99 22.06 17.92
C SER A 395 2.10 21.27 16.62
N GLY A 396 3.05 20.36 16.60
CA GLY A 396 3.25 19.42 15.49
C GLY A 396 3.65 18.05 15.99
N ILE A 397 3.50 17.05 15.14
CA ILE A 397 3.88 15.66 15.42
C ILE A 397 4.83 15.21 14.31
N LEU A 398 6.03 14.76 14.71
CA LEU A 398 6.89 13.99 13.83
C LEU A 398 6.65 12.50 14.08
N VAL A 399 6.63 11.74 13.01
CA VAL A 399 6.74 10.29 13.08
C VAL A 399 8.19 9.89 12.89
N ASP A 400 8.73 9.01 13.75
CA ASP A 400 9.89 8.20 13.45
C ASP A 400 9.39 6.94 12.73
N TYR A 401 9.68 6.87 11.43
CA TYR A 401 9.27 5.76 10.57
C TYR A 401 10.45 4.85 10.30
N THR A 402 10.29 3.60 10.68
CA THR A 402 11.38 2.64 10.66
C THR A 402 11.00 1.37 9.92
N GLY A 403 11.99 0.71 9.33
CA GLY A 403 11.83 -0.59 8.66
C GLY A 403 12.92 -1.58 9.07
N GLY A 404 12.92 -2.75 8.44
CA GLY A 404 13.93 -3.78 8.63
C GLY A 404 14.12 -4.18 10.10
N LYS A 405 15.36 -4.34 10.52
CA LYS A 405 15.72 -4.70 11.90
C LYS A 405 15.35 -3.62 12.91
N ILE A 406 15.44 -2.34 12.52
CA ILE A 406 15.08 -1.22 13.42
C ILE A 406 13.58 -1.27 13.68
N GLY A 407 12.75 -1.35 12.65
CA GLY A 407 11.30 -1.48 12.79
C GLY A 407 10.89 -2.71 13.60
N ALA A 408 11.49 -3.87 13.34
CA ALA A 408 11.26 -5.09 14.11
C ALA A 408 11.60 -4.97 15.60
N SER A 409 12.51 -4.06 15.97
CA SER A 409 12.93 -3.84 17.37
C SER A 409 11.86 -3.15 18.22
N PHE A 410 10.81 -2.60 17.63
CA PHE A 410 9.77 -1.82 18.34
C PHE A 410 8.84 -2.66 19.23
N GLY A 411 8.97 -3.99 19.19
CA GLY A 411 8.25 -4.89 20.10
C GLY A 411 8.61 -4.75 21.59
N GLY A 412 9.67 -4.00 21.93
CA GLY A 412 10.08 -3.72 23.31
C GLY A 412 10.14 -2.23 23.63
N GLY A 413 10.00 -1.89 24.90
CA GLY A 413 10.00 -0.50 25.37
C GLY A 413 8.59 0.11 25.45
N THR A 414 8.52 1.27 26.09
CA THR A 414 7.29 2.08 26.18
C THR A 414 7.36 3.24 25.19
N PRO A 415 6.22 3.87 24.81
CA PRO A 415 6.22 5.07 23.98
C PRO A 415 7.18 6.16 24.50
N SER A 416 7.16 6.43 25.79
CA SER A 416 8.04 7.43 26.40
C SER A 416 9.53 7.06 26.33
N SER A 417 9.90 5.81 26.59
CA SER A 417 11.31 5.37 26.50
C SER A 417 11.83 5.38 25.06
N ARG A 418 10.98 5.03 24.10
CA ARG A 418 11.30 5.11 22.67
C ARG A 418 11.43 6.57 22.21
N ALA A 419 10.51 7.45 22.63
CA ALA A 419 10.58 8.87 22.34
C ALA A 419 11.86 9.50 22.90
N THR A 420 12.24 9.19 24.14
CA THR A 420 13.50 9.69 24.74
C THR A 420 14.73 9.26 23.92
N LYS A 421 14.76 7.98 23.48
CA LYS A 421 15.84 7.49 22.62
C LYS A 421 15.85 8.20 21.27
N PHE A 422 14.70 8.27 20.61
CA PHE A 422 14.53 8.93 19.32
C PHE A 422 14.97 10.41 19.37
N LEU A 423 14.56 11.15 20.41
CA LEU A 423 14.93 12.55 20.56
C LEU A 423 16.46 12.73 20.64
N GLY A 424 17.17 11.85 21.36
CA GLY A 424 18.63 11.88 21.37
C GLY A 424 19.28 11.61 20.02
N GLN A 425 18.63 10.80 19.18
CA GLN A 425 19.07 10.49 17.82
C GLN A 425 18.71 11.61 16.83
N LEU A 426 17.60 12.32 17.04
CA LEU A 426 17.13 13.41 16.20
C LEU A 426 17.80 14.75 16.50
N GLU A 427 18.28 14.96 17.73
CA GLU A 427 18.90 16.22 18.18
C GLU A 427 20.06 16.71 17.30
N PRO A 428 20.99 15.85 16.80
CA PRO A 428 22.03 16.27 15.85
C PRO A 428 21.48 16.81 14.53
N VAL A 429 20.33 16.30 14.09
CA VAL A 429 19.69 16.66 12.80
C VAL A 429 18.80 17.89 12.94
N LEU A 430 18.07 18.00 14.06
CA LEU A 430 17.18 19.10 14.37
C LEU A 430 17.54 19.69 15.76
N PRO A 431 18.58 20.50 15.88
CA PRO A 431 19.06 21.02 17.16
C PRO A 431 17.99 21.78 17.95
N GLY A 432 17.82 21.45 19.22
CA GLY A 432 16.83 22.05 20.12
C GLY A 432 15.44 21.40 20.07
N ILE A 433 15.25 20.33 19.29
CA ILE A 433 13.96 19.64 19.14
C ILE A 433 13.53 18.96 20.44
N SER A 434 14.46 18.37 21.20
CA SER A 434 14.17 17.65 22.43
C SER A 434 13.48 18.54 23.48
N ALA A 435 13.85 19.81 23.56
CA ALA A 435 13.26 20.78 24.47
C ALA A 435 11.81 21.15 24.12
N ARG A 436 11.33 20.75 22.95
CA ARG A 436 9.96 21.01 22.47
C ARG A 436 9.00 19.84 22.68
N TRP A 437 9.49 18.68 23.08
CA TRP A 437 8.64 17.52 23.35
C TRP A 437 7.68 17.83 24.51
N ASN A 438 6.39 17.53 24.31
CA ASN A 438 5.35 17.76 25.33
C ASN A 438 5.04 16.54 26.22
N GLY A 439 5.80 15.44 26.06
CA GLY A 439 5.62 14.21 26.82
C GLY A 439 4.68 13.18 26.17
N LEU A 440 4.02 13.52 25.06
CA LEU A 440 3.10 12.61 24.37
C LEU A 440 3.80 11.86 23.24
N ALA A 441 3.59 10.54 23.21
CA ALA A 441 4.06 9.67 22.14
C ALA A 441 3.21 8.40 22.05
N THR A 442 3.13 7.80 20.84
CA THR A 442 2.49 6.50 20.59
C THR A 442 3.40 5.61 19.75
N ILE A 443 3.21 4.30 19.84
CA ILE A 443 3.94 3.29 19.05
C ILE A 443 2.94 2.43 18.28
N ASP A 444 3.26 2.20 17.01
CA ASP A 444 2.58 1.23 16.16
C ASP A 444 3.56 0.14 15.72
N TYR A 445 3.45 -1.01 16.34
CA TYR A 445 4.29 -2.18 16.08
C TYR A 445 3.51 -3.24 15.29
N TRP A 446 3.45 -3.08 13.97
CA TRP A 446 2.65 -3.93 13.10
C TRP A 446 3.13 -5.37 13.00
N THR A 447 4.42 -5.62 13.21
CA THR A 447 4.98 -6.99 13.25
C THR A 447 4.37 -7.81 14.38
N GLY A 448 4.06 -7.18 15.52
CA GLY A 448 3.38 -7.82 16.64
C GLY A 448 1.85 -7.80 16.57
N TYR A 449 1.27 -7.10 15.58
CA TYR A 449 -0.18 -7.04 15.48
C TYR A 449 -0.75 -8.37 14.98
N PRO A 450 -1.66 -9.02 15.75
CA PRO A 450 -2.03 -10.42 15.53
C PRO A 450 -2.71 -10.67 14.18
N TRP A 451 -3.37 -9.65 13.62
CA TRP A 451 -4.16 -9.75 12.39
C TRP A 451 -3.45 -9.29 11.12
N THR A 452 -2.16 -8.91 11.23
CA THR A 452 -1.33 -8.57 10.06
C THR A 452 0.04 -9.22 10.10
N LYS A 453 0.67 -9.31 11.29
CA LYS A 453 2.02 -9.86 11.53
C LYS A 453 3.06 -9.23 10.57
N GLY A 454 2.97 -7.92 10.41
CA GLY A 454 3.82 -7.10 9.56
C GLY A 454 3.09 -5.89 9.01
N SER A 455 3.83 -4.99 8.35
CA SER A 455 3.31 -3.73 7.81
C SER A 455 2.59 -3.91 6.49
N TYR A 456 3.31 -4.31 5.44
CA TYR A 456 2.81 -4.52 4.09
C TYR A 456 3.77 -5.39 3.27
N SER A 457 3.32 -5.82 2.09
CA SER A 457 4.06 -6.76 1.26
C SER A 457 5.18 -6.09 0.45
N TYR A 458 6.22 -6.85 0.13
CA TYR A 458 7.31 -6.45 -0.74
C TYR A 458 7.90 -7.65 -1.50
N TRP A 459 8.69 -7.38 -2.54
CA TRP A 459 9.36 -8.40 -3.34
C TRP A 459 10.79 -8.62 -2.85
N LYS A 460 11.09 -9.86 -2.44
CA LYS A 460 12.45 -10.30 -2.15
C LYS A 460 13.19 -10.59 -3.44
N VAL A 461 14.52 -10.76 -3.33
CA VAL A 461 15.36 -11.22 -4.44
C VAL A 461 14.76 -12.47 -5.09
N GLY A 462 14.61 -12.46 -6.41
CA GLY A 462 14.09 -13.55 -7.22
C GLY A 462 12.57 -13.73 -7.21
N GLN A 463 11.80 -12.93 -6.47
CA GLN A 463 10.35 -13.16 -6.34
C GLN A 463 9.52 -12.59 -7.49
N TYR A 464 10.00 -11.58 -8.20
CA TYR A 464 9.30 -11.09 -9.39
C TYR A 464 9.15 -12.19 -10.44
N GLN A 465 10.22 -12.88 -10.77
CA GLN A 465 10.20 -13.97 -11.74
C GLN A 465 9.56 -15.25 -11.19
N ALA A 466 9.59 -15.46 -9.88
CA ALA A 466 9.05 -16.70 -9.29
C ALA A 466 7.52 -16.72 -9.29
N PHE A 467 6.86 -15.62 -8.90
CA PHE A 467 5.42 -15.62 -8.71
C PHE A 467 4.72 -14.25 -8.77
N ALA A 468 5.40 -13.13 -9.11
CA ALA A 468 4.70 -11.86 -9.21
C ALA A 468 3.57 -11.92 -10.24
N GLY A 469 2.37 -11.50 -9.86
CA GLY A 469 1.14 -11.61 -10.64
C GLY A 469 0.23 -12.77 -10.21
N VAL A 470 0.79 -13.83 -9.62
CA VAL A 470 0.02 -15.00 -9.14
C VAL A 470 -0.84 -14.67 -7.92
N GLU A 471 -0.40 -13.75 -7.08
CA GLU A 471 -1.11 -13.35 -5.85
C GLU A 471 -2.53 -12.87 -6.11
N ARG A 472 -2.81 -12.33 -7.30
CA ARG A 472 -4.13 -11.84 -7.72
C ARG A 472 -4.98 -12.85 -8.49
N GLU A 473 -4.41 -13.97 -8.93
CA GLU A 473 -5.12 -14.97 -9.74
C GLU A 473 -6.27 -15.63 -8.96
N ILE A 474 -7.35 -15.94 -9.68
CA ILE A 474 -8.52 -16.61 -9.11
C ILE A 474 -8.21 -18.09 -8.98
N GLU A 475 -8.43 -18.67 -7.82
CA GLU A 475 -8.27 -20.10 -7.58
C GLU A 475 -9.60 -20.84 -7.68
N GLY A 476 -9.54 -22.04 -8.27
CA GLY A 476 -10.73 -22.87 -8.44
C GLY A 476 -11.89 -22.21 -9.16
N GLY A 477 -11.66 -21.12 -9.91
CA GLY A 477 -12.65 -20.37 -10.67
C GLY A 477 -13.58 -19.48 -9.83
N SER A 478 -13.47 -19.50 -8.49
CA SER A 478 -14.41 -18.78 -7.63
C SER A 478 -13.86 -18.33 -6.27
N CYS A 479 -12.56 -18.53 -6.02
CA CYS A 479 -11.87 -17.94 -4.87
C CYS A 479 -10.99 -16.79 -5.35
N HIS A 480 -11.37 -15.57 -4.99
CA HIS A 480 -10.74 -14.31 -5.37
C HIS A 480 -9.81 -13.84 -4.26
N PHE A 481 -8.78 -13.07 -4.61
CA PHE A 481 -7.84 -12.50 -3.65
C PHE A 481 -7.81 -10.98 -3.82
N ALA A 482 -7.90 -10.27 -2.71
CA ALA A 482 -7.83 -8.80 -2.67
C ALA A 482 -6.94 -8.35 -1.50
N GLY A 483 -6.46 -7.13 -1.56
CA GLY A 483 -5.52 -6.57 -0.60
C GLY A 483 -4.38 -5.89 -1.33
N GLU A 484 -3.64 -4.99 -0.65
CA GLU A 484 -2.52 -4.27 -1.25
C GLU A 484 -1.49 -5.20 -1.90
N HIS A 485 -1.29 -6.39 -1.30
CA HIS A 485 -0.36 -7.42 -1.77
C HIS A 485 -0.78 -8.07 -3.10
N THR A 486 -2.00 -7.84 -3.56
CA THR A 486 -2.52 -8.32 -4.85
C THR A 486 -2.61 -7.22 -5.90
N SER A 487 -2.14 -6.02 -5.58
CA SER A 487 -2.01 -4.92 -6.54
C SER A 487 -0.71 -5.04 -7.31
N VAL A 488 -0.78 -4.78 -8.60
CA VAL A 488 0.39 -4.72 -9.49
C VAL A 488 1.08 -3.37 -9.35
N ASP A 489 0.31 -2.29 -9.35
CA ASP A 489 0.82 -0.92 -9.43
C ASP A 489 0.95 -0.22 -8.07
N PHE A 490 0.13 -0.63 -7.09
CA PHE A 490 0.01 0.05 -5.80
C PHE A 490 0.15 -0.92 -4.61
N GLN A 491 1.09 -1.88 -4.73
CA GLN A 491 1.43 -2.78 -3.63
C GLN A 491 1.92 -1.97 -2.41
N GLY A 492 1.37 -2.26 -1.23
CA GLY A 492 1.71 -1.56 0.02
C GLY A 492 0.89 -0.30 0.29
N TYR A 493 0.16 0.25 -0.71
CA TYR A 493 -0.64 1.46 -0.53
C TYR A 493 -2.12 1.18 -0.22
N LEU A 494 -2.77 2.17 0.41
CA LEU A 494 -4.22 2.18 0.59
C LEU A 494 -4.96 2.07 -0.76
N ASN A 495 -4.43 2.74 -1.81
CA ASN A 495 -5.00 2.67 -3.16
C ASN A 495 -5.04 1.25 -3.71
N GLY A 496 -3.95 0.49 -3.52
CA GLY A 496 -3.89 -0.91 -3.95
C GLY A 496 -4.92 -1.80 -3.25
N ALA A 497 -5.23 -1.51 -1.98
CA ALA A 497 -6.30 -2.21 -1.28
C ALA A 497 -7.68 -1.88 -1.88
N VAL A 498 -7.97 -0.62 -2.19
CA VAL A 498 -9.25 -0.22 -2.81
C VAL A 498 -9.41 -0.84 -4.18
N GLU A 499 -8.45 -0.63 -5.10
CA GLU A 499 -8.56 -1.10 -6.48
C GLU A 499 -8.68 -2.62 -6.60
N THR A 500 -7.97 -3.36 -5.73
CA THR A 500 -8.04 -4.83 -5.74
C THR A 500 -9.35 -5.36 -5.17
N GLY A 501 -9.94 -4.66 -4.20
CA GLY A 501 -11.30 -4.92 -3.74
C GLY A 501 -12.33 -4.68 -4.85
N GLU A 502 -12.22 -3.57 -5.58
CA GLU A 502 -13.07 -3.25 -6.73
C GLU A 502 -12.89 -4.25 -7.87
N ARG A 503 -11.65 -4.67 -8.16
CA ARG A 503 -11.34 -5.73 -9.13
C ARG A 503 -12.04 -7.02 -8.77
N ALA A 504 -11.91 -7.50 -7.53
CA ALA A 504 -12.55 -8.74 -7.08
C ALA A 504 -14.08 -8.67 -7.18
N ALA A 505 -14.69 -7.53 -6.85
CA ALA A 505 -16.12 -7.32 -7.05
C ALA A 505 -16.53 -7.36 -8.52
N GLY A 506 -15.72 -6.77 -9.40
CA GLY A 506 -15.92 -6.79 -10.85
C GLY A 506 -15.84 -8.20 -11.43
N GLU A 507 -14.84 -8.99 -11.02
CA GLU A 507 -14.67 -10.41 -11.40
C GLU A 507 -15.89 -11.25 -11.00
N ILE A 508 -16.39 -11.10 -9.78
CA ILE A 508 -17.57 -11.80 -9.27
C ILE A 508 -18.82 -11.37 -10.04
N THR A 509 -19.01 -10.06 -10.21
CA THR A 509 -20.18 -9.51 -10.92
C THR A 509 -20.22 -10.01 -12.38
N ALA A 510 -19.08 -10.06 -13.06
CA ALA A 510 -18.98 -10.58 -14.43
C ALA A 510 -19.28 -12.08 -14.53
N ALA A 511 -18.91 -12.85 -13.51
CA ALA A 511 -19.15 -14.30 -13.47
C ALA A 511 -20.58 -14.69 -13.06
N LEU A 512 -21.37 -13.75 -12.52
CA LEU A 512 -22.76 -13.99 -12.06
C LEU A 512 -23.83 -13.38 -12.99
N LYS A 513 -23.42 -12.59 -13.96
CA LYS A 513 -24.26 -12.07 -15.04
C LYS A 513 -24.25 -12.99 -16.26
#